data_faad64c87f738caa8066c8352ae95291
#
_entry.id   faad64c87f738caa8066c8352ae95291
#
_cell.length_a   1.000
_cell.length_b   1.000
_cell.length_c   1.000
_cell.angle_alpha   90.00
_cell.angle_beta   90.00
_cell.angle_gamma   90.00
#
_symmetry.space_group_name_H-M   'P 1'
#
loop_
_entity.id
_entity.type
_entity.pdbx_description
1 polymer ?
#
loop_
_entity_poly.entity_id
_entity_poly.type
_entity_poly.pdbx_seq_one_letter_code
_entity_poly.pdbx_strand_id
1 'polypeptide(L)'
;HWGQGYATEALRAVLAAGFNELGVVRIVATTAVGNDRSTRVLERAGLRWEALLRGHARGRGRTWDVNVFCVGRAGWQAVAGAEGAA
;
A
#
# COMPACT_ATOMS: atom_id res chain seq x y z
N HIS A 1 -12.78 -7.58 11.04
CA HIS A 1 -12.28 -7.59 9.66
C HIS A 1 -13.05 -6.68 8.71
N TRP A 2 -14.23 -6.26 9.12
CA TRP A 2 -14.88 -5.20 8.35
C TRP A 2 -14.03 -3.92 8.36
N GLY A 3 -13.25 -3.72 9.41
CA GLY A 3 -12.29 -2.64 9.46
C GLY A 3 -11.21 -2.76 8.38
N GLN A 4 -10.79 -3.99 8.04
CA GLN A 4 -9.83 -4.21 6.98
C GLN A 4 -10.42 -3.88 5.60
N GLY A 5 -11.69 -4.25 5.38
CA GLY A 5 -12.37 -3.90 4.14
C GLY A 5 -12.49 -2.40 3.97
N TYR A 6 -12.80 -1.70 5.04
CA TYR A 6 -12.89 -0.25 5.04
C TYR A 6 -11.55 0.39 4.71
N ALA A 7 -10.46 -0.07 5.35
CA ALA A 7 -9.13 0.46 5.09
C ALA A 7 -8.68 0.20 3.65
N THR A 8 -8.98 -0.97 3.11
CA THR A 8 -8.67 -1.30 1.72
C THR A 8 -9.42 -0.38 0.76
N GLU A 9 -10.70 -0.13 1.02
CA GLU A 9 -11.51 0.79 0.23
C GLU A 9 -10.93 2.21 0.24
N ALA A 10 -10.56 2.69 1.43
CA ALA A 10 -9.97 4.02 1.57
C ALA A 10 -8.65 4.12 0.81
N LEU A 11 -7.83 3.09 0.89
CA LEU A 11 -6.55 3.07 0.17
C LEU A 11 -6.78 3.04 -1.34
N ARG A 12 -7.76 2.27 -1.82
CA ARG A 12 -8.10 2.25 -3.25
C ARG A 12 -8.51 3.63 -3.74
N ALA A 13 -9.25 4.39 -2.93
CA ALA A 13 -9.64 5.75 -3.27
C ALA A 13 -8.41 6.67 -3.37
N VAL A 14 -7.46 6.52 -2.45
CA VAL A 14 -6.20 7.27 -2.47
C VAL A 14 -5.41 6.95 -3.74
N LEU A 15 -5.31 5.68 -4.10
CA LEU A 15 -4.60 5.27 -5.32
C LEU A 15 -5.26 5.86 -6.56
N ALA A 16 -6.58 5.80 -6.64
CA ALA A 16 -7.30 6.36 -7.78
C ALA A 16 -7.07 7.86 -7.90
N ALA A 17 -7.14 8.59 -6.79
CA ALA A 17 -6.87 10.02 -6.78
C ALA A 17 -5.43 10.32 -7.21
N GLY A 18 -4.47 9.57 -6.69
CA GLY A 18 -3.06 9.76 -7.05
C GLY A 18 -2.81 9.55 -8.53
N PHE A 19 -3.27 8.43 -9.08
CA PHE A 19 -3.00 8.11 -10.47
C PHE A 19 -3.86 8.90 -11.46
N ASN A 20 -5.13 9.12 -11.16
CA ASN A 20 -6.04 9.77 -12.10
C ASN A 20 -6.04 11.29 -11.99
N GLU A 21 -5.98 11.82 -10.78
CA GLU A 21 -6.14 13.25 -10.55
C GLU A 21 -4.81 13.96 -10.40
N LEU A 22 -3.86 13.38 -9.69
CA LEU A 22 -2.56 14.00 -9.45
C LEU A 22 -1.52 13.60 -10.48
N GLY A 23 -1.79 12.58 -11.27
CA GLY A 23 -0.89 12.16 -12.33
C GLY A 23 0.42 11.54 -11.86
N VAL A 24 0.46 11.02 -10.63
CA VAL A 24 1.69 10.37 -10.15
C VAL A 24 1.93 9.08 -10.94
N VAL A 25 3.19 8.66 -11.03
CA VAL A 25 3.55 7.45 -11.78
C VAL A 25 3.75 6.25 -10.86
N ARG A 26 3.92 6.47 -9.57
CA ARG A 26 4.21 5.42 -8.60
C ARG A 26 3.79 5.88 -7.21
N ILE A 27 3.26 4.95 -6.42
CA ILE A 27 2.90 5.20 -5.03
C ILE A 27 3.62 4.18 -4.16
N VAL A 28 4.20 4.66 -3.07
CA VAL A 28 4.97 3.86 -2.13
C VAL A 28 4.34 3.97 -0.75
N ALA A 29 4.29 2.85 -0.05
CA ALA A 29 3.80 2.81 1.33
C ALA A 29 4.71 1.89 2.16
N THR A 30 4.81 2.17 3.44
CA THR A 30 5.62 1.36 4.35
C THR A 30 4.77 0.81 5.48
N THR A 31 5.18 -0.36 5.99
CA THR A 31 4.58 -0.96 7.18
C THR A 31 5.69 -1.41 8.10
N ALA A 32 5.47 -1.33 9.41
CA ALA A 32 6.39 -1.93 10.37
C ALA A 32 6.40 -3.46 10.17
N VAL A 33 7.58 -4.05 10.27
CA VAL A 33 7.71 -5.51 10.22
C VAL A 33 6.85 -6.11 11.33
N GLY A 34 6.06 -7.11 10.99
CA GLY A 34 5.14 -7.75 11.93
C GLY A 34 3.74 -7.16 11.93
N ASN A 35 3.52 -6.05 11.27
CA ASN A 35 2.18 -5.48 11.15
C ASN A 35 1.42 -6.13 9.99
N ASP A 36 0.94 -7.35 10.23
CA ASP A 36 0.31 -8.16 9.19
C ASP A 36 -1.00 -7.57 8.69
N ARG A 37 -1.72 -6.86 9.56
CA ARG A 37 -2.99 -6.22 9.17
C ARG A 37 -2.74 -5.15 8.10
N SER A 38 -1.79 -4.25 8.34
CA SER A 38 -1.45 -3.21 7.37
C SER A 38 -0.91 -3.80 6.08
N THR A 39 -0.07 -4.82 6.20
CA THR A 39 0.49 -5.52 5.03
C THR A 39 -0.62 -6.08 4.15
N ARG A 40 -1.62 -6.73 4.76
CA ARG A 40 -2.74 -7.28 3.98
C ARG A 40 -3.57 -6.20 3.30
N VAL A 41 -3.77 -5.05 3.96
CA VAL A 41 -4.47 -3.93 3.33
C VAL A 41 -3.73 -3.46 2.09
N LEU A 42 -2.41 -3.28 2.18
CA LEU A 42 -1.61 -2.85 1.04
C LEU A 42 -1.67 -3.86 -0.09
N GLU A 43 -1.52 -5.14 0.22
CA GLU A 43 -1.54 -6.20 -0.78
C GLU A 43 -2.89 -6.30 -1.48
N ARG A 44 -3.97 -6.19 -0.73
CA ARG A 44 -5.33 -6.22 -1.31
C ARG A 44 -5.60 -5.04 -2.23
N ALA A 45 -4.99 -3.90 -1.96
CA ALA A 45 -5.11 -2.73 -2.81
C ALA A 45 -4.21 -2.79 -4.05
N GLY A 46 -3.36 -3.81 -4.14
CA GLY A 46 -2.52 -4.04 -5.32
C GLY A 46 -1.08 -3.60 -5.17
N LEU A 47 -0.68 -3.13 -4.00
CA LEU A 47 0.72 -2.82 -3.77
C LEU A 47 1.50 -4.12 -3.57
N ARG A 48 2.76 -4.10 -3.99
CA ARG A 48 3.65 -5.25 -3.88
C ARG A 48 4.86 -4.92 -3.04
N TRP A 49 5.33 -5.91 -2.29
CA TRP A 49 6.55 -5.77 -1.49
C TRP A 49 7.74 -5.50 -2.40
N GLU A 50 8.56 -4.54 -2.01
CA GLU A 50 9.74 -4.16 -2.78
C GLU A 50 11.03 -4.32 -1.99
N ALA A 51 11.04 -3.95 -0.72
CA ALA A 51 12.26 -3.92 0.05
C ALA A 51 12.00 -3.97 1.55
N LEU A 52 13.03 -4.39 2.27
CA LEU A 52 13.08 -4.30 3.73
C LEU A 52 14.13 -3.24 4.08
N LEU A 53 13.74 -2.26 4.89
CA LEU A 53 14.66 -1.23 5.38
C LEU A 53 14.86 -1.43 6.86
N ARG A 54 16.08 -1.77 7.25
CA ARG A 54 16.40 -2.07 8.63
C ARG A 54 16.61 -0.78 9.43
N GLY A 55 16.01 -0.74 10.63
CA GLY A 55 16.15 0.38 11.54
C GLY A 55 15.71 1.71 10.94
N HIS A 56 14.80 1.69 9.99
CA HIS A 56 14.41 2.88 9.23
C HIS A 56 13.48 3.80 10.00
N ALA A 57 12.53 3.24 10.73
CA ALA A 57 11.57 4.05 11.48
C ALA A 57 12.04 4.28 12.91
N ARG A 58 11.79 5.46 13.47
CA ARG A 58 12.18 5.82 14.83
C ARG A 58 10.99 6.31 15.63
N GLY A 59 10.96 5.93 16.89
CA GLY A 59 9.98 6.46 17.82
C GLY A 59 10.27 5.98 19.24
N ARG A 60 10.06 6.86 20.20
CA ARG A 60 10.18 6.52 21.62
C ARG A 60 11.52 5.88 21.99
N GLY A 61 12.62 6.39 21.44
CA GLY A 61 13.96 5.90 21.77
C GLY A 61 14.34 4.57 21.15
N ARG A 62 13.55 4.05 20.22
CA ARG A 62 13.87 2.80 19.55
C ARG A 62 13.67 2.92 18.05
N THR A 63 14.26 1.99 17.31
CA THR A 63 14.08 1.88 15.88
C THR A 63 13.43 0.55 15.55
N TRP A 64 12.82 0.46 14.36
CA TRP A 64 12.30 -0.81 13.87
C TRP A 64 12.43 -0.87 12.36
N ASP A 65 12.37 -2.10 11.87
CA ASP A 65 12.46 -2.36 10.44
C ASP A 65 11.10 -2.11 9.78
N VAL A 66 11.13 -1.69 8.52
CA VAL A 66 9.90 -1.48 7.76
C VAL A 66 9.97 -2.22 6.44
N ASN A 67 8.81 -2.69 6.01
CA ASN A 67 8.63 -3.20 4.65
C ASN A 67 8.18 -2.06 3.75
N VAL A 68 8.73 -2.01 2.55
CA VAL A 68 8.35 -1.04 1.53
C VAL A 68 7.50 -1.76 0.50
N PHE A 69 6.33 -1.22 0.24
CA PHE A 69 5.42 -1.70 -0.80
C PHE A 69 5.24 -0.61 -1.83
N CYS A 70 5.05 -1.00 -3.07
CA CYS A 70 4.83 -0.01 -4.12
C CYS A 70 3.88 -0.54 -5.19
N VAL A 71 3.32 0.41 -5.93
CA VAL A 71 2.54 0.11 -7.12
C VAL A 71 2.76 1.22 -8.13
N GLY A 72 3.02 0.85 -9.37
CA GLY A 72 3.07 1.78 -10.49
C GLY A 72 1.71 1.87 -11.15
N ARG A 73 1.57 2.84 -12.05
CA ARG A 73 0.30 3.07 -12.76
C ARG A 73 -0.19 1.82 -13.47
N ALA A 74 0.69 1.14 -14.20
CA ALA A 74 0.29 -0.06 -14.96
C ALA A 74 -0.20 -1.17 -14.04
N GLY A 75 0.49 -1.41 -12.92
CA GLY A 75 0.07 -2.40 -11.94
C GLY A 75 -1.27 -2.06 -11.31
N TRP A 76 -1.45 -0.78 -10.97
CA TRP A 76 -2.72 -0.32 -10.42
C TRP A 76 -3.87 -0.49 -11.41
N GLN A 77 -3.65 -0.13 -12.67
CA GLN A 77 -4.67 -0.28 -13.71
C GLN A 77 -5.08 -1.74 -13.91
N ALA A 78 -4.13 -2.66 -13.82
CA ALA A 78 -4.43 -4.08 -13.96
C ALA A 78 -5.34 -4.57 -12.83
N VAL A 79 -5.07 -4.17 -11.59
CA VAL A 79 -5.88 -4.56 -10.43
C VAL A 79 -7.25 -3.88 -10.50
N ALA A 80 -7.29 -2.59 -10.77
CA ALA A 80 -8.55 -1.84 -10.86
C ALA A 80 -9.42 -2.36 -11.99
N GLY A 81 -8.81 -2.69 -13.13
CA GLY A 81 -9.53 -3.25 -14.27
C GLY A 81 -10.13 -4.62 -13.95
N ALA A 82 -9.38 -5.49 -13.28
CA ALA A 82 -9.87 -6.79 -12.87
C ALA A 82 -11.05 -6.67 -11.89
N GLU A 83 -10.95 -5.76 -10.94
CA GLU A 83 -12.04 -5.51 -9.99
C GLU A 83 -13.25 -4.89 -10.67
N GLY A 84 -13.02 -3.98 -11.60
CA GLY A 84 -14.08 -3.36 -12.37
C GLY A 84 -14.81 -4.35 -13.26
N ALA A 85 -14.13 -5.38 -13.71
CA ALA A 85 -14.72 -6.44 -14.53
C ALA A 85 -15.57 -7.41 -13.71
N ALA A 86 -15.30 -7.49 -12.44
CA ALA A 86 -16.08 -8.33 -11.54
C ALA A 86 -17.39 -7.67 -11.13
#